data_4b5e0989e4c42a8319ce0ee6bfdca39e
#
_entry.id   4b5e0989e4c42a8319ce0ee6bfdca39e
#
_cell.length_a   1.000
_cell.length_b   1.000
_cell.length_c   1.000
_cell.angle_alpha   90.00
_cell.angle_beta   90.00
_cell.angle_gamma   90.00
#
_symmetry.space_group_name_H-M   'P 1'
#
loop_
_entity.id
_entity.type
_entity.pdbx_description
1 polymer ?
#
loop_
_entity_poly.entity_id
_entity_poly.type
_entity_poly.pdbx_seq_one_letter_code
_entity_poly.pdbx_strand_id
1 'polypeptide(L)'
;LDNKAADVHQETMGKVTLKGDLYHLNYMGTEQIYDGKKTYLIIHEDEEVIIQKPSKNNEETITPSKMFSFYKTGFTFAMDALKTIKGVKIQFVKLVPIDSNSEIASVMVGIDAKSNHIYNIIETGKNNTVTTLEIRSFKTNQPVSEKLFIFDVLKYRDQKKYSISEPK
;
A
#
# COMPACT_ATOMS: atom_id res chain seq x y z
N LEU A 1 -9.82 -3.60 7.54
CA LEU A 1 -9.30 -4.71 8.33
C LEU A 1 -10.45 -5.35 9.11
N ASP A 2 -10.61 -6.63 8.95
CA ASP A 2 -11.61 -7.42 9.67
C ASP A 2 -10.93 -8.59 10.37
N ASN A 3 -11.17 -8.76 11.66
CA ASN A 3 -10.80 -9.95 12.41
C ASN A 3 -12.03 -10.44 13.16
N LYS A 4 -12.73 -11.42 12.59
CA LYS A 4 -13.97 -11.97 13.16
C LYS A 4 -13.75 -12.66 14.50
N ALA A 5 -12.56 -13.23 14.75
CA ALA A 5 -12.26 -13.90 16.00
C ALA A 5 -12.02 -12.89 17.15
N ALA A 6 -11.55 -11.69 16.84
CA ALA A 6 -11.28 -10.62 17.79
C ALA A 6 -12.37 -9.53 17.80
N ASP A 7 -13.43 -9.67 16.99
CA ASP A 7 -14.51 -8.67 16.80
C ASP A 7 -13.95 -7.28 16.45
N VAL A 8 -12.89 -7.24 15.64
CA VAL A 8 -12.25 -5.99 15.18
C VAL A 8 -12.71 -5.70 13.77
N HIS A 9 -13.32 -4.54 13.58
CA HIS A 9 -13.61 -3.95 12.27
C HIS A 9 -13.04 -2.54 12.23
N GLN A 10 -12.11 -2.29 11.28
CA GLN A 10 -11.50 -0.97 11.09
C GLN A 10 -11.54 -0.58 9.60
N GLU A 11 -12.19 0.53 9.31
CA GLU A 11 -12.18 1.11 7.96
C GLU A 11 -11.37 2.41 7.97
N THR A 12 -10.48 2.54 7.00
CA THR A 12 -9.65 3.74 6.82
C THR A 12 -9.56 4.09 5.34
N MET A 13 -9.18 5.34 5.05
CA MET A 13 -9.03 5.82 3.69
C MET A 13 -7.65 6.49 3.54
N GLY A 14 -7.03 6.27 2.38
CA GLY A 14 -5.77 6.90 2.02
C GLY A 14 -5.76 7.37 0.57
N LYS A 15 -4.76 8.16 0.24
CA LYS A 15 -4.48 8.61 -1.11
C LYS A 15 -3.01 8.40 -1.41
N VAL A 16 -2.72 7.74 -2.53
CA VAL A 16 -1.35 7.55 -3.00
C VAL A 16 -1.17 8.16 -4.37
N THR A 17 -0.02 8.78 -4.59
CA THR A 17 0.47 9.20 -5.91
C THR A 17 1.76 8.46 -6.19
N LEU A 18 1.88 7.89 -7.39
CA LEU A 18 3.01 7.08 -7.82
C LEU A 18 3.66 7.67 -9.08
N LYS A 19 5.00 7.60 -9.15
CA LYS A 19 5.78 7.88 -10.35
C LYS A 19 6.98 6.93 -10.41
N GLY A 20 6.87 5.84 -11.18
CA GLY A 20 7.81 4.72 -11.08
C GLY A 20 7.82 4.15 -9.68
N ASP A 21 9.00 4.06 -9.07
CA ASP A 21 9.16 3.58 -7.69
C ASP A 21 8.88 4.66 -6.63
N LEU A 22 8.83 5.93 -7.03
CA LEU A 22 8.54 7.04 -6.13
C LEU A 22 7.08 7.00 -5.68
N TYR A 23 6.83 7.33 -4.41
CA TYR A 23 5.47 7.47 -3.92
C TYR A 23 5.30 8.59 -2.89
N HIS A 24 4.08 9.11 -2.86
CA HIS A 24 3.58 9.98 -1.82
C HIS A 24 2.24 9.42 -1.36
N LEU A 25 2.19 8.92 -0.13
CA LEU A 25 1.04 8.31 0.51
C LEU A 25 0.56 9.18 1.67
N ASN A 26 -0.74 9.47 1.70
CA ASN A 26 -1.42 10.03 2.87
C ASN A 26 -2.37 8.95 3.41
N TYR A 27 -2.18 8.57 4.67
CA TYR A 27 -2.92 7.48 5.28
C TYR A 27 -2.99 7.66 6.80
N MET A 28 -4.17 7.59 7.39
CA MET A 28 -4.39 7.65 8.85
C MET A 28 -3.68 8.81 9.56
N GLY A 29 -3.78 10.02 9.00
CA GLY A 29 -3.12 11.20 9.60
C GLY A 29 -1.60 11.24 9.43
N THR A 30 -1.02 10.26 8.78
CA THR A 30 0.40 10.24 8.42
C THR A 30 0.61 10.54 6.94
N GLU A 31 1.79 11.03 6.61
CA GLU A 31 2.25 11.23 5.25
C GLU A 31 3.55 10.45 5.05
N GLN A 32 3.64 9.69 3.97
CA GLN A 32 4.87 9.00 3.61
C GLN A 32 5.36 9.46 2.25
N ILE A 33 6.63 9.83 2.18
CA ILE A 33 7.29 10.21 0.92
C ILE A 33 8.46 9.26 0.71
N TYR A 34 8.52 8.62 -0.44
CA TYR A 34 9.69 7.86 -0.88
C TYR A 34 10.32 8.54 -2.09
N ASP A 35 11.57 8.96 -1.95
CA ASP A 35 12.33 9.71 -2.95
C ASP A 35 13.22 8.84 -3.85
N GLY A 36 13.09 7.52 -3.74
CA GLY A 36 13.93 6.54 -4.43
C GLY A 36 15.14 6.07 -3.61
N LYS A 37 15.41 6.71 -2.46
CA LYS A 37 16.53 6.38 -1.56
C LYS A 37 16.12 6.21 -0.13
N LYS A 38 15.23 7.06 0.36
CA LYS A 38 14.76 7.09 1.76
C LYS A 38 13.24 7.21 1.79
N THR A 39 12.65 6.68 2.84
CA THR A 39 11.25 6.92 3.19
C THR A 39 11.18 7.93 4.34
N TYR A 40 10.40 8.97 4.16
CA TYR A 40 10.12 9.99 5.17
C TYR A 40 8.70 9.74 5.68
N LEU A 41 8.59 9.26 6.92
CA LEU A 41 7.31 9.09 7.61
C LEU A 41 7.05 10.34 8.43
N ILE A 42 6.02 11.09 8.11
CA ILE A 42 5.62 12.32 8.75
C ILE A 42 4.38 12.03 9.58
N ILE A 43 4.49 12.16 10.91
CA ILE A 43 3.42 11.94 11.87
C ILE A 43 2.96 13.30 12.35
N HIS A 44 1.83 13.76 11.81
CA HIS A 44 1.37 15.14 12.06
C HIS A 44 0.90 15.36 13.49
N GLU A 45 0.35 14.34 14.13
CA GLU A 45 -0.13 14.39 15.52
C GLU A 45 1.02 14.57 16.52
N ASP A 46 2.14 13.88 16.25
CA ASP A 46 3.32 13.90 17.12
C ASP A 46 4.33 15.00 16.73
N GLU A 47 4.06 15.72 15.64
CA GLU A 47 5.00 16.70 15.05
C GLU A 47 6.39 16.09 14.81
N GLU A 48 6.42 14.85 14.34
CA GLU A 48 7.63 14.08 14.12
C GLU A 48 7.79 13.66 12.65
N VAL A 49 9.06 13.61 12.21
CA VAL A 49 9.47 13.00 10.95
C VAL A 49 10.50 11.92 11.23
N ILE A 50 10.22 10.69 10.79
CA ILE A 50 11.14 9.56 10.89
C ILE A 50 11.71 9.27 9.51
N ILE A 51 13.03 9.35 9.36
CA ILE A 51 13.73 9.06 8.11
C ILE A 51 14.17 7.60 8.14
N GLN A 52 13.66 6.80 7.22
CA GLN A 52 13.97 5.37 7.12
C GLN A 52 14.80 5.10 5.88
N LYS A 53 15.93 4.39 6.04
CA LYS A 53 16.71 3.85 4.93
C LYS A 53 16.10 2.52 4.47
N PRO A 54 16.20 2.18 3.17
CA PRO A 54 15.85 0.85 2.73
C PRO A 54 16.67 -0.19 3.49
N SER A 55 16.01 -1.08 4.22
CA SER A 55 16.67 -2.22 4.85
C SER A 55 16.68 -3.39 3.87
N LYS A 56 17.79 -4.13 3.83
CA LYS A 56 17.88 -5.38 3.06
C LYS A 56 16.86 -6.43 3.50
N ASN A 57 16.35 -6.31 4.73
CA ASN A 57 15.34 -7.20 5.30
C ASN A 57 13.89 -6.73 5.02
N ASN A 58 13.69 -5.58 4.38
CA ASN A 58 12.35 -5.05 4.06
C ASN A 58 11.83 -5.51 2.68
N GLU A 59 12.35 -6.60 2.11
CA GLU A 59 11.81 -7.18 0.88
C GLU A 59 10.36 -7.66 1.06
N GLU A 60 9.95 -7.98 2.28
CA GLU A 60 8.60 -8.39 2.65
C GLU A 60 7.62 -7.23 2.84
N THR A 61 8.11 -5.98 2.96
CA THR A 61 7.21 -4.84 3.13
C THR A 61 6.62 -4.44 1.79
N ILE A 62 5.31 -4.62 1.64
CA ILE A 62 4.57 -4.15 0.47
C ILE A 62 4.52 -2.62 0.50
N THR A 63 5.42 -1.98 -0.24
CA THR A 63 5.37 -0.53 -0.44
C THR A 63 4.24 -0.17 -1.41
N PRO A 64 3.71 1.06 -1.37
CA PRO A 64 2.68 1.50 -2.33
C PRO A 64 3.06 1.28 -3.79
N SER A 65 4.33 1.42 -4.17
CA SER A 65 4.81 1.15 -5.54
C SER A 65 4.83 -0.34 -5.86
N LYS A 66 5.16 -1.20 -4.90
CA LYS A 66 5.13 -2.66 -5.06
C LYS A 66 3.72 -3.24 -5.05
N MET A 67 2.73 -2.54 -4.50
CA MET A 67 1.34 -3.00 -4.40
C MET A 67 0.74 -3.44 -5.75
N PHE A 68 1.22 -2.86 -6.85
CA PHE A 68 0.77 -3.21 -8.20
C PHE A 68 1.64 -4.26 -8.90
N SER A 69 2.66 -4.79 -8.24
CA SER A 69 3.59 -5.76 -8.82
C SER A 69 3.95 -6.93 -7.91
N PHE A 70 3.55 -6.92 -6.63
CA PHE A 70 3.91 -7.96 -5.64
C PHE A 70 3.52 -9.38 -6.08
N TYR A 71 2.42 -9.50 -6.83
CA TYR A 71 1.89 -10.77 -7.32
C TYR A 71 2.75 -11.45 -8.39
N LYS A 72 3.75 -10.75 -8.96
CA LYS A 72 4.57 -11.28 -10.05
C LYS A 72 5.55 -12.37 -9.59
N THR A 73 5.92 -12.36 -8.33
CA THR A 73 6.88 -13.30 -7.73
C THR A 73 6.41 -13.73 -6.35
N GLY A 74 6.81 -14.93 -5.93
CA GLY A 74 6.51 -15.44 -4.59
C GLY A 74 5.13 -16.06 -4.40
N PHE A 75 4.31 -16.12 -5.46
CA PHE A 75 2.96 -16.71 -5.41
C PHE A 75 2.73 -17.67 -6.56
N THR A 76 1.95 -18.71 -6.30
CA THR A 76 1.19 -19.43 -7.33
C THR A 76 -0.15 -18.72 -7.52
N PHE A 77 -0.71 -18.78 -8.72
CA PHE A 77 -1.98 -18.13 -9.02
C PHE A 77 -2.95 -19.06 -9.75
N ALA A 78 -4.21 -18.86 -9.51
CA ALA A 78 -5.31 -19.53 -10.20
C ALA A 78 -6.43 -18.54 -10.51
N MET A 79 -7.02 -18.68 -11.68
CA MET A 79 -8.25 -17.93 -12.01
C MET A 79 -9.37 -18.38 -11.08
N ASP A 80 -10.12 -17.42 -10.59
CA ASP A 80 -11.30 -17.61 -9.75
C ASP A 80 -12.54 -17.02 -10.45
N ALA A 81 -13.63 -16.84 -9.73
CA ALA A 81 -14.92 -16.44 -10.26
C ALA A 81 -14.91 -15.05 -10.92
N LEU A 82 -15.64 -14.92 -12.02
CA LEU A 82 -16.06 -13.64 -12.56
C LEU A 82 -17.36 -13.21 -11.85
N LYS A 83 -17.35 -12.04 -11.19
CA LYS A 83 -18.51 -11.51 -10.45
C LYS A 83 -18.85 -10.11 -10.93
N THR A 84 -20.11 -9.73 -10.78
CA THR A 84 -20.55 -8.34 -11.01
C THR A 84 -20.73 -7.67 -9.64
N ILE A 85 -19.95 -6.62 -9.38
CA ILE A 85 -19.97 -5.86 -8.12
C ILE A 85 -20.27 -4.40 -8.46
N LYS A 86 -21.35 -3.85 -7.92
CA LYS A 86 -21.77 -2.46 -8.19
C LYS A 86 -21.83 -2.15 -9.71
N GLY A 87 -22.26 -3.13 -10.52
CA GLY A 87 -22.36 -2.97 -11.97
C GLY A 87 -21.05 -3.17 -12.75
N VAL A 88 -19.91 -3.40 -12.08
CA VAL A 88 -18.62 -3.65 -12.70
C VAL A 88 -18.33 -5.15 -12.73
N LYS A 89 -17.91 -5.68 -13.89
CA LYS A 89 -17.47 -7.08 -14.02
C LYS A 89 -16.04 -7.22 -13.46
N ILE A 90 -15.88 -7.98 -12.40
CA ILE A 90 -14.61 -8.19 -11.70
C ILE A 90 -14.19 -9.64 -11.88
N GLN A 91 -13.04 -9.84 -12.50
CA GLN A 91 -12.37 -11.14 -12.57
C GLN A 91 -11.52 -11.29 -11.32
N PHE A 92 -11.75 -12.33 -10.54
CA PHE A 92 -10.93 -12.67 -9.40
C PHE A 92 -9.78 -13.62 -9.78
N VAL A 93 -8.62 -13.38 -9.17
CA VAL A 93 -7.44 -14.24 -9.26
C VAL A 93 -6.99 -14.54 -7.85
N LYS A 94 -6.90 -15.82 -7.52
CA LYS A 94 -6.41 -16.28 -6.22
C LYS A 94 -4.89 -16.49 -6.29
N LEU A 95 -4.18 -15.90 -5.33
CA LEU A 95 -2.75 -16.04 -5.13
C LEU A 95 -2.51 -16.82 -3.82
N VAL A 96 -1.57 -17.76 -3.86
CA VAL A 96 -1.14 -18.51 -2.68
C VAL A 96 0.38 -18.39 -2.59
N PRO A 97 0.92 -17.96 -1.42
CA PRO A 97 2.36 -17.87 -1.23
C PRO A 97 3.06 -19.21 -1.50
N ILE A 98 4.21 -19.17 -2.17
CA ILE A 98 5.08 -20.33 -2.38
C ILE A 98 5.83 -20.65 -1.08
N ASP A 99 6.22 -19.62 -0.33
CA ASP A 99 6.86 -19.79 0.97
C ASP A 99 5.85 -20.28 2.01
N SER A 100 6.08 -21.47 2.53
CA SER A 100 5.24 -22.07 3.59
C SER A 100 5.33 -21.33 4.92
N ASN A 101 6.38 -20.52 5.16
CA ASN A 101 6.54 -19.71 6.36
C ASN A 101 5.82 -18.36 6.28
N SER A 102 5.30 -17.99 5.11
CA SER A 102 4.51 -16.75 4.98
C SER A 102 3.37 -16.72 5.97
N GLU A 103 3.15 -15.59 6.63
CA GLU A 103 1.98 -15.36 7.49
C GLU A 103 0.68 -15.18 6.67
N ILE A 104 0.79 -14.99 5.36
CA ILE A 104 -0.33 -14.89 4.43
C ILE A 104 -0.81 -16.29 4.07
N ALA A 105 -2.10 -16.55 4.21
CA ALA A 105 -2.74 -17.78 3.74
C ALA A 105 -3.12 -17.67 2.25
N SER A 106 -3.67 -16.55 1.82
CA SER A 106 -3.99 -16.28 0.42
C SER A 106 -4.25 -14.80 0.16
N VAL A 107 -4.12 -14.39 -1.10
CA VAL A 107 -4.54 -13.08 -1.56
C VAL A 107 -5.51 -13.25 -2.73
N MET A 108 -6.65 -12.57 -2.69
CA MET A 108 -7.61 -12.52 -3.78
C MET A 108 -7.50 -11.15 -4.45
N VAL A 109 -7.13 -11.11 -5.72
CA VAL A 109 -7.05 -9.88 -6.51
C VAL A 109 -8.25 -9.79 -7.42
N GLY A 110 -9.08 -8.78 -7.24
CA GLY A 110 -10.18 -8.45 -8.13
C GLY A 110 -9.73 -7.46 -9.19
N ILE A 111 -9.94 -7.80 -10.46
CA ILE A 111 -9.54 -7.01 -11.62
C ILE A 111 -10.79 -6.61 -12.39
N ASP A 112 -10.97 -5.33 -12.63
CA ASP A 112 -12.02 -4.83 -13.55
C ASP A 112 -11.74 -5.37 -14.95
N ALA A 113 -12.65 -6.23 -15.45
CA ALA A 113 -12.51 -6.91 -16.72
C ALA A 113 -12.54 -5.95 -17.95
N LYS A 114 -12.99 -4.71 -17.78
CA LYS A 114 -13.02 -3.71 -18.84
C LYS A 114 -11.74 -2.86 -18.90
N SER A 115 -11.29 -2.37 -17.75
CA SER A 115 -10.14 -1.46 -17.67
C SER A 115 -8.82 -2.18 -17.43
N ASN A 116 -8.85 -3.44 -17.00
CA ASN A 116 -7.73 -4.24 -16.51
C ASN A 116 -7.02 -3.64 -15.27
N HIS A 117 -7.69 -2.72 -14.58
CA HIS A 117 -7.16 -2.16 -13.34
C HIS A 117 -7.56 -3.03 -12.16
N ILE A 118 -6.74 -3.02 -11.11
CA ILE A 118 -7.07 -3.64 -9.83
C ILE A 118 -8.26 -2.89 -9.24
N TYR A 119 -9.31 -3.63 -8.92
CA TYR A 119 -10.51 -3.14 -8.23
C TYR A 119 -10.36 -3.27 -6.72
N ASN A 120 -9.94 -4.44 -6.25
CA ASN A 120 -9.64 -4.69 -4.86
C ASN A 120 -8.55 -5.76 -4.67
N ILE A 121 -7.96 -5.77 -3.48
CA ILE A 121 -7.06 -6.81 -3.01
C ILE A 121 -7.58 -7.25 -1.65
N ILE A 122 -7.78 -8.55 -1.47
CA ILE A 122 -8.25 -9.15 -0.21
C ILE A 122 -7.18 -10.11 0.25
N GLU A 123 -6.48 -9.76 1.30
CA GLU A 123 -5.47 -10.60 1.95
C GLU A 123 -6.11 -11.34 3.11
N THR A 124 -5.87 -12.63 3.19
CA THR A 124 -6.25 -13.47 4.33
C THR A 124 -5.00 -14.00 5.00
N GLY A 125 -4.78 -13.63 6.24
CA GLY A 125 -3.70 -14.15 7.06
C GLY A 125 -3.99 -15.54 7.61
N LYS A 126 -2.94 -16.28 8.00
CA LYS A 126 -3.09 -17.59 8.67
C LYS A 126 -3.79 -17.50 10.02
N ASN A 127 -3.78 -16.32 10.63
CA ASN A 127 -4.54 -16.01 11.86
C ASN A 127 -6.00 -15.63 11.61
N ASN A 128 -6.51 -15.85 10.37
CA ASN A 128 -7.86 -15.49 9.93
C ASN A 128 -8.17 -13.98 9.90
N THR A 129 -7.17 -13.13 10.01
CA THR A 129 -7.33 -11.70 9.74
C THR A 129 -7.56 -11.48 8.26
N VAL A 130 -8.54 -10.67 7.92
CA VAL A 130 -8.83 -10.29 6.52
C VAL A 130 -8.58 -8.80 6.35
N THR A 131 -7.68 -8.44 5.45
CA THR A 131 -7.40 -7.06 5.07
C THR A 131 -7.93 -6.83 3.66
N THR A 132 -8.84 -5.89 3.50
CA THR A 132 -9.38 -5.52 2.19
C THR A 132 -8.92 -4.13 1.80
N LEU A 133 -8.26 -4.02 0.66
CA LEU A 133 -7.97 -2.75 -0.01
C LEU A 133 -8.93 -2.62 -1.20
N GLU A 134 -9.81 -1.62 -1.18
CA GLU A 134 -10.68 -1.26 -2.31
C GLU A 134 -10.15 0.00 -2.99
N ILE A 135 -9.96 -0.03 -4.30
CA ILE A 135 -9.51 1.13 -5.07
C ILE A 135 -10.73 1.91 -5.54
N ARG A 136 -11.04 3.00 -4.86
CA ARG A 136 -12.21 3.83 -5.16
C ARG A 136 -12.02 4.74 -6.38
N SER A 137 -10.77 5.12 -6.67
CA SER A 137 -10.42 5.96 -7.81
C SER A 137 -9.02 5.64 -8.31
N PHE A 138 -8.90 5.42 -9.60
CA PHE A 138 -7.64 5.13 -10.26
C PHE A 138 -7.48 6.05 -11.48
N LYS A 139 -6.43 6.87 -11.51
CA LYS A 139 -6.12 7.79 -12.60
C LYS A 139 -4.70 7.53 -13.08
N THR A 140 -4.54 7.24 -14.36
CA THR A 140 -3.24 7.03 -15.01
C THR A 140 -2.82 8.25 -15.81
N ASN A 141 -1.53 8.34 -16.11
CA ASN A 141 -0.95 9.35 -17.02
C ASN A 141 -1.29 10.80 -16.63
N GLN A 142 -1.42 11.06 -15.32
CA GLN A 142 -1.64 12.42 -14.84
C GLN A 142 -0.29 13.16 -14.75
N PRO A 143 -0.25 14.45 -15.10
CA PRO A 143 0.94 15.27 -14.86
C PRO A 143 1.15 15.38 -13.34
N VAL A 144 2.29 14.91 -12.86
CA VAL A 144 2.64 14.93 -11.43
C VAL A 144 3.94 15.69 -11.26
N SER A 145 3.92 16.69 -10.37
CA SER A 145 5.12 17.46 -10.02
C SER A 145 6.12 16.57 -9.27
N GLU A 146 7.38 16.62 -9.66
CA GLU A 146 8.47 15.92 -8.97
C GLU A 146 8.65 16.38 -7.52
N LYS A 147 8.30 17.62 -7.22
CA LYS A 147 8.34 18.19 -5.86
C LYS A 147 7.47 17.41 -4.87
N LEU A 148 6.48 16.66 -5.36
CA LEU A 148 5.62 15.83 -4.52
C LEU A 148 6.38 14.67 -3.85
N PHE A 149 7.48 14.23 -4.45
CA PHE A 149 8.31 13.12 -3.97
C PHE A 149 9.60 13.59 -3.28
N ILE A 150 9.71 14.88 -2.99
CA ILE A 150 10.87 15.47 -2.32
C ILE A 150 10.46 15.89 -0.92
N PHE A 151 11.17 15.38 0.08
CA PHE A 151 10.98 15.82 1.45
C PHE A 151 11.66 17.17 1.68
N ASP A 152 10.88 18.16 2.08
CA ASP A 152 11.39 19.51 2.38
C ASP A 152 11.77 19.62 3.86
N VAL A 153 13.06 19.39 4.16
CA VAL A 153 13.63 19.46 5.51
C VAL A 153 13.40 20.83 6.14
N LEU A 154 13.58 21.92 5.37
CA LEU A 154 13.46 23.29 5.90
C LEU A 154 12.03 23.59 6.33
N LYS A 155 11.06 23.14 5.53
CA LYS A 155 9.64 23.28 5.86
C LYS A 155 9.29 22.60 7.18
N TYR A 156 9.72 21.35 7.37
CA TYR A 156 9.33 20.59 8.56
C TYR A 156 10.15 20.98 9.78
N ARG A 157 11.48 21.10 9.67
CA ARG A 157 12.35 21.45 10.80
C ARG A 157 12.22 22.91 11.22
N ASP A 158 12.33 23.85 10.26
CA ASP A 158 12.50 25.26 10.58
C ASP A 158 11.19 26.02 10.64
N GLN A 159 10.22 25.71 9.77
CA GLN A 159 8.94 26.39 9.74
C GLN A 159 7.92 25.72 10.66
N LYS A 160 7.76 24.39 10.59
CA LYS A 160 6.80 23.63 11.38
C LYS A 160 7.31 23.20 12.75
N LYS A 161 8.64 23.25 12.97
CA LYS A 161 9.31 22.85 14.22
C LYS A 161 9.14 21.36 14.58
N TYR A 162 8.96 20.51 13.58
CA TYR A 162 8.89 19.06 13.77
C TYR A 162 10.24 18.51 14.21
N SER A 163 10.23 17.52 15.08
CA SER A 163 11.41 16.71 15.37
C SER A 163 11.73 15.83 14.17
N ILE A 164 13.01 15.69 13.83
CA ILE A 164 13.47 14.83 12.73
C ILE A 164 14.44 13.82 13.28
N SER A 165 14.07 12.53 13.17
CA SER A 165 14.88 11.40 13.61
C SER A 165 15.30 10.53 12.44
N GLU A 166 16.53 10.00 12.48
CA GLU A 166 17.04 9.01 11.54
C GLU A 166 17.57 7.83 12.36
N PRO A 167 16.75 6.79 12.60
CA PRO A 167 17.19 5.60 13.31
C PRO A 167 18.39 4.94 12.62
N LYS A 168 19.34 4.46 13.42
CA LYS A 168 20.57 3.81 12.93
C LYS A 168 20.31 2.45 12.32
#